data_494bfd41ef3604711d285dc0e8a82a3b
#
_entry.id   494bfd41ef3604711d285dc0e8a82a3b
#
_cell.length_a   1.000
_cell.length_b   1.000
_cell.length_c   1.000
_cell.angle_alpha   90.00
_cell.angle_beta   90.00
_cell.angle_gamma   90.00
#
_symmetry.space_group_name_H-M   'P 1'
#
loop_
_entity.id
_entity.type
_entity.pdbx_description
1 polymer ?
#
loop_
_entity_poly.entity_id
_entity_poly.type
_entity_poly.pdbx_seq_one_letter_code
_entity_poly.pdbx_strand_id
1 'polypeptide(L)'
;LQYQFVVPFDAVDTLRTIVATVAGSGHASFLAVLKRFGPESGGLLSFPTPGWTLTLDLPAGVAGLGDLVAELDRRVLDAGGRHYLAKDATATPEVIRAGYPRLDEWREIRRRVDPDGRWVSDQARRLELL
;
A
#
# COMPACT_ATOMS: atom_id res chain seq x y z
N LEU A 1 -1.97 -8.55 -11.39
CA LEU A 1 -1.96 -8.21 -9.97
C LEU A 1 -2.82 -6.99 -9.69
N GLN A 2 -3.26 -6.86 -8.43
CA GLN A 2 -3.92 -5.63 -7.97
C GLN A 2 -2.94 -4.77 -7.18
N TYR A 3 -2.94 -3.47 -7.48
CA TYR A 3 -2.21 -2.45 -6.74
C TYR A 3 -3.23 -1.47 -6.16
N GLN A 4 -3.16 -1.19 -4.86
CA GLN A 4 -4.08 -0.25 -4.21
C GLN A 4 -3.37 0.57 -3.15
N PHE A 5 -3.64 1.86 -3.16
CA PHE A 5 -3.10 2.82 -2.21
C PHE A 5 -4.18 3.83 -1.78
N VAL A 6 -3.88 4.60 -0.76
CA VAL A 6 -4.62 5.80 -0.35
C VAL A 6 -3.67 6.97 -0.21
N VAL A 7 -4.11 8.16 -0.61
CA VAL A 7 -3.42 9.44 -0.38
C VAL A 7 -4.39 10.44 0.27
N PRO A 8 -3.90 11.39 1.09
CA PRO A 8 -4.73 12.44 1.69
C PRO A 8 -5.54 13.23 0.66
N PHE A 9 -6.63 13.87 1.10
CA PHE A 9 -7.50 14.62 0.18
C PHE A 9 -6.83 15.79 -0.52
N ASP A 10 -5.85 16.41 0.11
CA ASP A 10 -5.05 17.52 -0.44
C ASP A 10 -3.98 17.06 -1.45
N ALA A 11 -3.68 15.76 -1.51
CA ALA A 11 -2.73 15.18 -2.46
C ALA A 11 -3.35 14.82 -3.83
N VAL A 12 -4.33 15.59 -4.31
CA VAL A 12 -5.01 15.35 -5.60
C VAL A 12 -4.02 15.40 -6.79
N ASP A 13 -3.02 16.26 -6.74
CA ASP A 13 -2.04 16.37 -7.82
C ASP A 13 -1.12 15.15 -7.89
N THR A 14 -0.78 14.55 -6.75
CA THR A 14 -0.10 13.25 -6.70
C THR A 14 -0.97 12.15 -7.34
N LEU A 15 -2.26 12.11 -7.00
CA LEU A 15 -3.20 11.15 -7.60
C LEU A 15 -3.27 11.31 -9.14
N ARG A 16 -3.39 12.54 -9.64
CA ARG A 16 -3.39 12.83 -11.08
C ARG A 16 -2.10 12.38 -11.75
N THR A 17 -0.97 12.67 -11.11
CA THR A 17 0.35 12.27 -11.62
C THR A 17 0.47 10.75 -11.70
N ILE A 18 0.03 10.02 -10.67
CA ILE A 18 0.02 8.55 -10.67
C ILE A 18 -0.82 8.01 -11.83
N VAL A 19 -2.04 8.52 -12.02
CA VAL A 19 -2.91 8.12 -13.13
C VAL A 19 -2.24 8.37 -14.48
N ALA A 20 -1.64 9.55 -14.67
CA ALA A 20 -0.92 9.90 -15.90
C ALA A 20 0.30 9.00 -16.13
N THR A 21 1.07 8.69 -15.09
CA THR A 21 2.24 7.79 -15.15
C THR A 21 1.82 6.39 -15.59
N VAL A 22 0.77 5.83 -14.98
CA VAL A 22 0.23 4.51 -15.36
C VAL A 22 -0.30 4.51 -16.80
N ALA A 23 -1.06 5.53 -17.19
CA ALA A 23 -1.58 5.64 -18.55
C ALA A 23 -0.47 5.75 -19.61
N GLY A 24 0.63 6.43 -19.29
CA GLY A 24 1.78 6.60 -20.19
C GLY A 24 2.78 5.45 -20.19
N SER A 25 2.70 4.54 -19.23
CA SER A 25 3.69 3.45 -19.05
C SER A 25 3.57 2.29 -20.04
N GLY A 26 2.46 2.20 -20.79
CA GLY A 26 2.14 1.02 -21.60
C GLY A 26 1.57 -0.16 -20.79
N HIS A 27 1.50 -0.05 -19.46
CA HIS A 27 0.92 -1.05 -18.54
C HIS A 27 -0.49 -0.64 -18.07
N ALA A 28 -1.30 -0.16 -19.01
CA ALA A 28 -2.62 0.36 -18.69
C ALA A 28 -3.46 -0.65 -17.91
N SER A 29 -4.06 -0.18 -16.82
CA SER A 29 -5.03 -0.95 -16.06
C SER A 29 -6.32 -1.09 -16.85
N PHE A 30 -6.84 -2.31 -17.01
CA PHE A 30 -8.15 -2.53 -17.62
C PHE A 30 -9.32 -2.24 -16.66
N LEU A 31 -9.03 -2.16 -15.35
CA LEU A 31 -9.97 -1.78 -14.30
C LEU A 31 -9.29 -0.85 -13.31
N ALA A 32 -9.80 0.36 -13.21
CA ALA A 32 -9.38 1.33 -12.20
C ALA A 32 -10.58 1.76 -11.35
N VAL A 33 -10.44 1.71 -10.05
CA VAL A 33 -11.53 2.07 -9.11
C VAL A 33 -11.05 3.16 -8.17
N LEU A 34 -11.61 4.36 -8.31
CA LEU A 34 -11.39 5.48 -7.40
C LEU A 34 -12.50 5.56 -6.37
N LYS A 35 -12.13 5.63 -5.08
CA LYS A 35 -13.07 5.79 -3.97
C LYS A 35 -12.60 6.88 -3.02
N ARG A 36 -13.53 7.35 -2.20
CA ARG A 36 -13.24 8.23 -1.09
C ARG A 36 -13.35 7.46 0.22
N PHE A 37 -12.32 7.52 1.06
CA PHE A 37 -12.35 6.98 2.41
C PHE A 37 -12.78 8.05 3.43
N GLY A 38 -13.48 7.57 4.47
CA GLY A 38 -13.79 8.33 5.69
C GLY A 38 -12.72 8.15 6.77
N PRO A 39 -13.10 8.35 8.05
CA PRO A 39 -12.19 8.21 9.18
C PRO A 39 -11.52 6.84 9.26
N GLU A 40 -10.33 6.80 9.87
CA GLU A 40 -9.64 5.55 10.18
C GLU A 40 -10.47 4.67 11.11
N SER A 41 -10.27 3.36 10.99
CA SER A 41 -10.68 2.42 12.03
C SER A 41 -9.72 2.50 13.23
N GLY A 42 -10.12 2.00 14.40
CA GLY A 42 -9.23 1.93 15.58
C GLY A 42 -8.08 0.93 15.45
N GLY A 43 -7.98 0.18 14.35
CA GLY A 43 -6.93 -0.81 14.11
C GLY A 43 -5.57 -0.18 13.87
N LEU A 44 -4.52 -0.78 14.45
CA LEU A 44 -3.14 -0.27 14.35
C LEU A 44 -2.60 -0.30 12.92
N LEU A 45 -3.06 -1.25 12.11
CA LEU A 45 -2.72 -1.40 10.70
C LEU A 45 -3.93 -1.04 9.81
N SER A 46 -4.71 -0.04 10.21
CA SER A 46 -5.84 0.44 9.41
C SER A 46 -5.35 0.96 8.07
N PHE A 47 -5.82 0.35 6.96
CA PHE A 47 -5.57 0.88 5.63
C PHE A 47 -6.41 2.13 5.33
N PRO A 48 -7.74 2.15 5.61
CA PRO A 48 -8.52 3.35 5.44
C PRO A 48 -7.99 4.50 6.29
N THR A 49 -7.82 5.65 5.64
CA THR A 49 -7.53 6.95 6.24
C THR A 49 -8.25 8.00 5.41
N PRO A 50 -8.63 9.17 5.97
CA PRO A 50 -9.32 10.21 5.21
C PRO A 50 -8.52 10.58 3.94
N GLY A 51 -9.07 10.25 2.75
CA GLY A 51 -8.33 10.43 1.51
C GLY A 51 -8.97 9.77 0.30
N TRP A 52 -8.24 9.82 -0.80
CA TRP A 52 -8.57 9.17 -2.06
C TRP A 52 -7.84 7.83 -2.14
N THR A 53 -8.56 6.75 -2.36
CA THR A 53 -7.97 5.43 -2.65
C THR A 53 -8.21 5.05 -4.10
N LEU A 54 -7.13 4.62 -4.76
CA LEU A 54 -7.17 4.13 -6.13
C LEU A 54 -6.73 2.66 -6.15
N THR A 55 -7.54 1.83 -6.80
CA THR A 55 -7.21 0.43 -7.10
C THR A 55 -6.96 0.30 -8.59
N LEU A 56 -5.90 -0.39 -8.96
CA LEU A 56 -5.50 -0.65 -10.34
C LEU A 56 -5.29 -2.15 -10.53
N ASP A 57 -5.83 -2.71 -11.61
CA ASP A 57 -5.53 -4.07 -12.04
C ASP A 57 -4.45 -4.02 -13.12
N LEU A 58 -3.23 -4.39 -12.76
CA LEU A 58 -2.06 -4.32 -13.64
C LEU A 58 -1.69 -5.71 -14.19
N PRO A 59 -1.24 -5.82 -15.44
CA PRO A 59 -0.80 -7.09 -16.00
C PRO A 59 0.43 -7.61 -15.26
N ALA A 60 0.37 -8.85 -14.77
CA ALA A 60 1.51 -9.47 -14.08
C ALA A 60 2.55 -9.99 -15.09
N GLY A 61 3.82 -9.99 -14.67
CA GLY A 61 4.91 -10.61 -15.45
C GLY A 61 5.38 -9.82 -16.67
N VAL A 62 4.97 -8.56 -16.82
CA VAL A 62 5.46 -7.69 -17.90
C VAL A 62 6.74 -6.95 -17.46
N ALA A 63 7.64 -6.73 -18.44
CA ALA A 63 8.89 -6.01 -18.19
C ALA A 63 8.61 -4.56 -17.74
N GLY A 64 9.37 -4.04 -16.76
CA GLY A 64 9.23 -2.67 -16.27
C GLY A 64 8.11 -2.45 -15.24
N LEU A 65 7.27 -3.47 -14.95
CA LEU A 65 6.21 -3.33 -13.96
C LEU A 65 6.75 -3.06 -12.55
N GLY A 66 7.85 -3.70 -12.18
CA GLY A 66 8.50 -3.49 -10.88
C GLY A 66 8.96 -2.06 -10.69
N ASP A 67 9.61 -1.48 -11.70
CA ASP A 67 10.09 -0.08 -11.68
C ASP A 67 8.91 0.89 -11.60
N LEU A 68 7.86 0.63 -12.38
CA LEU A 68 6.63 1.44 -12.31
C LEU A 68 6.05 1.43 -10.90
N VAL A 69 5.85 0.25 -10.31
CA VAL A 69 5.26 0.15 -8.97
C VAL A 69 6.14 0.81 -7.92
N ALA A 70 7.46 0.64 -7.98
CA ALA A 70 8.39 1.30 -7.07
C ALA A 70 8.29 2.85 -7.17
N GLU A 71 8.12 3.39 -8.38
CA GLU A 71 7.88 4.82 -8.55
C GLU A 71 6.54 5.26 -7.95
N LEU A 72 5.47 4.48 -8.16
CA LEU A 72 4.16 4.77 -7.59
C LEU A 72 4.20 4.75 -6.05
N ASP A 73 4.84 3.74 -5.45
CA ASP A 73 5.00 3.62 -4.00
C ASP A 73 5.72 4.83 -3.41
N ARG A 74 6.82 5.27 -4.04
CA ARG A 74 7.53 6.47 -3.60
C ARG A 74 6.61 7.71 -3.62
N ARG A 75 5.86 7.94 -4.71
CA ARG A 75 4.93 9.07 -4.82
C ARG A 75 3.82 9.03 -3.78
N VAL A 76 3.29 7.84 -3.50
CA VAL A 76 2.27 7.63 -2.48
C VAL A 76 2.81 7.97 -1.09
N LEU A 77 4.01 7.49 -0.76
CA LEU A 77 4.65 7.73 0.54
C LEU A 77 5.05 9.21 0.70
N ASP A 78 5.61 9.84 -0.33
CA ASP A 78 5.97 11.27 -0.34
C ASP A 78 4.74 12.17 -0.08
N ALA A 79 3.55 11.71 -0.48
CA ALA A 79 2.29 12.40 -0.21
C ALA A 79 1.66 12.05 1.15
N GLY A 80 2.33 11.29 2.01
CA GLY A 80 1.79 10.83 3.29
C GLY A 80 0.73 9.73 3.15
N GLY A 81 0.70 9.05 2.03
CA GLY A 81 -0.20 7.94 1.75
C GLY A 81 0.32 6.60 2.25
N ARG A 82 -0.42 5.53 1.94
CA ARG A 82 -0.03 4.16 2.27
C ARG A 82 -0.54 3.13 1.26
N HIS A 83 0.20 2.04 1.15
CA HIS A 83 -0.15 0.88 0.35
C HIS A 83 -1.11 -0.05 1.11
N TYR A 84 -2.01 -0.75 0.41
CA TYR A 84 -2.96 -1.67 1.04
C TYR A 84 -2.32 -3.05 1.27
N LEU A 85 -2.19 -3.46 2.54
CA LEU A 85 -1.61 -4.76 2.91
C LEU A 85 -2.31 -5.99 2.30
N ALA A 86 -3.60 -5.91 1.96
CA ALA A 86 -4.28 -7.02 1.29
C ALA A 86 -4.02 -7.08 -0.24
N LYS A 87 -3.23 -6.15 -0.79
CA LYS A 87 -2.81 -6.10 -2.20
C LYS A 87 -1.28 -6.00 -2.29
N ASP A 88 -0.61 -6.80 -1.50
CA ASP A 88 0.80 -6.72 -1.15
C ASP A 88 1.77 -7.44 -2.10
N ALA A 89 1.30 -7.86 -3.30
CA ALA A 89 2.11 -8.66 -4.23
C ALA A 89 3.46 -8.02 -4.61
N THR A 90 3.53 -6.69 -4.59
CA THR A 90 4.74 -5.91 -4.92
C THR A 90 5.25 -5.09 -3.75
N ALA A 91 4.55 -5.09 -2.60
CA ALA A 91 4.95 -4.31 -1.44
C ALA A 91 6.27 -4.81 -0.84
N THR A 92 7.09 -3.87 -0.38
CA THR A 92 8.35 -4.15 0.34
C THR A 92 8.21 -3.83 1.83
N PRO A 93 9.08 -4.37 2.70
CA PRO A 93 9.10 -4.02 4.12
C PRO A 93 9.21 -2.52 4.36
N GLU A 94 10.01 -1.81 3.56
CA GLU A 94 10.24 -0.37 3.67
C GLU A 94 8.95 0.42 3.38
N VAL A 95 8.23 0.05 2.31
CA VAL A 95 6.96 0.67 1.92
C VAL A 95 5.92 0.52 3.05
N ILE A 96 5.84 -0.67 3.63
CA ILE A 96 4.90 -0.92 4.72
C ILE A 96 5.30 -0.16 5.99
N ARG A 97 6.58 -0.19 6.35
CA ARG A 97 7.08 0.53 7.54
C ARG A 97 6.82 2.04 7.43
N ALA A 98 7.04 2.62 6.26
CA ALA A 98 6.80 4.05 6.03
C ALA A 98 5.30 4.41 6.03
N GLY A 99 4.43 3.53 5.48
CA GLY A 99 3.00 3.79 5.37
C GLY A 99 2.19 3.52 6.64
N TYR A 100 2.73 2.76 7.61
CA TYR A 100 2.02 2.37 8.83
C TYR A 100 2.75 2.81 10.09
N PRO A 101 2.55 4.04 10.56
CA PRO A 101 3.31 4.62 11.67
C PRO A 101 3.11 3.90 13.01
N ARG A 102 2.02 3.12 13.16
CA ARG A 102 1.74 2.33 14.38
C ARG A 102 2.18 0.87 14.26
N LEU A 103 3.03 0.53 13.28
CA LEU A 103 3.50 -0.85 13.08
C LEU A 103 4.27 -1.38 14.30
N ASP A 104 5.08 -0.55 14.95
CA ASP A 104 5.86 -0.99 16.12
C ASP A 104 4.96 -1.23 17.35
N GLU A 105 3.91 -0.44 17.54
CA GLU A 105 2.89 -0.71 18.56
C GLU A 105 2.18 -2.05 18.30
N TRP A 106 1.84 -2.32 17.03
CA TRP A 106 1.26 -3.60 16.64
C TRP A 106 2.21 -4.77 16.93
N ARG A 107 3.50 -4.64 16.60
CA ARG A 107 4.53 -5.64 16.87
C ARG A 107 4.68 -5.93 18.37
N GLU A 108 4.60 -4.89 19.20
CA GLU A 108 4.67 -5.05 20.66
C GLU A 108 3.48 -5.84 21.21
N ILE A 109 2.26 -5.52 20.77
CA ILE A 109 1.07 -6.27 21.15
C ILE A 109 1.19 -7.72 20.69
N ARG A 110 1.61 -7.95 19.45
CA ARG A 110 1.80 -9.29 18.90
C ARG A 110 2.78 -10.11 19.74
N ARG A 111 3.93 -9.56 20.11
CA ARG A 111 4.91 -10.26 20.96
C ARG A 111 4.35 -10.65 22.32
N ARG A 112 3.41 -9.88 22.88
CA ARG A 112 2.74 -10.21 24.13
C ARG A 112 1.74 -11.35 24.00
N VAL A 113 0.99 -11.41 22.88
CA VAL A 113 -0.06 -12.43 22.68
C VAL A 113 0.47 -13.72 22.04
N ASP A 114 1.59 -13.64 21.34
CA ASP A 114 2.25 -14.77 20.68
C ASP A 114 3.77 -14.74 20.94
N PRO A 115 4.21 -14.92 22.22
CA PRO A 115 5.63 -14.81 22.59
C PRO A 115 6.50 -15.87 21.93
N ASP A 116 5.93 -17.04 21.62
CA ASP A 116 6.64 -18.15 20.97
C ASP A 116 6.67 -18.02 19.43
N GLY A 117 6.02 -17.00 18.86
CA GLY A 117 5.98 -16.78 17.43
C GLY A 117 5.31 -17.91 16.63
N ARG A 118 4.25 -18.50 17.17
CA ARG A 118 3.57 -19.66 16.56
C ARG A 118 2.72 -19.28 15.35
N TRP A 119 2.14 -18.07 15.36
CA TRP A 119 1.27 -17.59 14.29
C TRP A 119 2.04 -16.71 13.34
N VAL A 120 2.49 -17.31 12.24
CA VAL A 120 3.30 -16.65 11.23
C VAL A 120 2.74 -16.96 9.85
N SER A 121 2.53 -15.91 9.04
CA SER A 121 2.19 -16.03 7.63
C SER A 121 3.40 -15.70 6.75
N ASP A 122 3.38 -16.13 5.48
CA ASP A 122 4.41 -15.78 4.51
C ASP A 122 4.42 -14.26 4.24
N GLN A 123 3.25 -13.62 4.22
CA GLN A 123 3.14 -12.16 4.17
C GLN A 123 3.88 -11.51 5.33
N ALA A 124 3.66 -11.99 6.56
CA ALA A 124 4.29 -11.41 7.75
C ALA A 124 5.81 -11.57 7.73
N ARG A 125 6.33 -12.69 7.21
CA ARG A 125 7.79 -12.88 7.02
C ARG A 125 8.33 -11.95 5.95
N ARG A 126 7.70 -11.94 4.76
CA ARG A 126 8.16 -11.17 3.60
C ARG A 126 8.14 -9.66 3.85
N LEU A 127 7.15 -9.16 4.56
CA LEU A 127 6.98 -7.73 4.87
C LEU A 127 7.58 -7.34 6.23
N GLU A 128 8.30 -8.25 6.89
CA GLU A 128 8.93 -8.02 8.19
C GLU A 128 7.94 -7.43 9.22
N LEU A 129 6.72 -7.94 9.25
CA LEU A 129 5.72 -7.48 10.22
C LEU A 129 5.97 -8.04 11.63
N LEU A 130 6.85 -9.05 11.79
CA LEU A 130 7.08 -9.80 13.01
C LEU A 130 8.12 -9.14 13.91
#